data_fec37920b8596efbfc13597a002528e9
#
_entry.id   fec37920b8596efbfc13597a002528e9
#
_cell.length_a   1.000
_cell.length_b   1.000
_cell.length_c   1.000
_cell.angle_alpha   90.00
_cell.angle_beta   90.00
_cell.angle_gamma   90.00
#
_symmetry.space_group_name_H-M   'P 1'
#
loop_
_entity.id
_entity.type
_entity.pdbx_description
1 polymer ?
#
loop_
_entity_poly.entity_id
_entity_poly.type
_entity_poly.pdbx_seq_one_letter_code
_entity_poly.pdbx_strand_id
1 'polypeptide(L)'
;MLPLGLLVHDQEANRTVISNPIADHLLPHLNLQNITNMADQHQGVIQATVNNEQYEIRQYRSQVAPRTQILIIRDQDREVLVNKKLKQAQRLYEKNQQGRTTFMRHIGSALKQPALNLAAEAAALDGAESRTLAQHADELVKLIDDIQLANLLESDAWKTSQSLFSVQELIDDVVPEVLPAMKRKGLQLLINNALPAGEQRYGDREALRRTLVLLIQYSITTTPIGKITLDVCQEESASDRLTFRILDTGNGVSANEIDNMHFPYLNETQSDLYGKANALTFWLCDRMTRKLGGQLTIKARE
;
A
#
# COMPACT_ATOMS: atom_id res chain seq x y z
N MET A 1 -6.18 17.35 15.91
CA MET A 1 -6.70 17.50 17.29
C MET A 1 -7.90 18.43 17.24
N LEU A 2 -9.08 17.99 17.67
CA LEU A 2 -10.23 18.88 17.81
C LEU A 2 -9.93 19.86 18.93
N PRO A 3 -10.10 21.16 18.72
CA PRO A 3 -9.87 22.15 19.76
C PRO A 3 -10.97 22.04 20.81
N LEU A 4 -10.63 21.40 21.93
CA LEU A 4 -11.52 21.27 23.08
C LEU A 4 -11.08 22.25 24.15
N GLY A 5 -12.01 23.06 24.67
CA GLY A 5 -11.83 23.81 25.90
C GLY A 5 -11.94 22.85 27.09
N LEU A 6 -10.95 22.80 27.95
CA LEU A 6 -10.96 22.04 29.19
C LEU A 6 -10.88 22.99 30.38
N LEU A 7 -11.81 22.85 31.30
CA LEU A 7 -11.89 23.61 32.52
C LEU A 7 -12.15 22.73 33.72
N VAL A 8 -11.37 22.88 34.77
CA VAL A 8 -11.59 22.25 36.07
C VAL A 8 -11.97 23.34 37.05
N HIS A 9 -13.17 23.28 37.61
CA HIS A 9 -13.75 24.27 38.51
C HIS A 9 -14.02 23.66 39.89
N ASP A 10 -13.60 24.38 40.94
CA ASP A 10 -13.91 24.05 42.33
C ASP A 10 -15.19 24.84 42.72
N GLN A 11 -16.26 24.09 43.01
CA GLN A 11 -17.57 24.67 43.31
C GLN A 11 -17.62 25.42 44.66
N GLU A 12 -16.92 24.95 45.70
CA GLU A 12 -16.91 25.58 47.02
C GLU A 12 -16.09 26.88 47.01
N ALA A 13 -14.88 26.78 46.41
CA ALA A 13 -14.02 27.96 46.32
C ALA A 13 -14.45 28.92 45.20
N ASN A 14 -15.41 28.51 44.36
CA ASN A 14 -15.86 29.22 43.15
C ASN A 14 -14.69 29.75 42.31
N ARG A 15 -13.70 28.90 42.08
CA ARG A 15 -12.49 29.24 41.31
C ARG A 15 -12.14 28.19 40.30
N THR A 16 -11.56 28.63 39.17
CA THR A 16 -10.94 27.76 38.19
C THR A 16 -9.61 27.24 38.74
N VAL A 17 -9.45 25.91 38.75
CA VAL A 17 -8.26 25.23 39.23
C VAL A 17 -7.29 25.01 38.06
N ILE A 18 -7.82 24.53 36.92
CA ILE A 18 -7.07 24.26 35.69
C ILE A 18 -7.93 24.67 34.51
N SER A 19 -7.31 25.34 33.54
CA SER A 19 -7.93 25.62 32.23
C SER A 19 -6.87 25.53 31.12
N ASN A 20 -7.34 25.31 29.92
CA ASN A 20 -6.47 25.43 28.77
C ASN A 20 -6.76 26.74 28.01
N PRO A 21 -5.88 27.19 27.07
CA PRO A 21 -6.03 28.46 26.38
C PRO A 21 -7.38 28.66 25.68
N ILE A 22 -8.03 27.60 25.25
CA ILE A 22 -9.34 27.64 24.59
C ILE A 22 -10.44 27.96 25.64
N ALA A 23 -10.39 27.27 26.78
CA ALA A 23 -11.31 27.55 27.87
C ALA A 23 -11.09 28.96 28.44
N ASP A 24 -9.84 29.40 28.57
CA ASP A 24 -9.50 30.74 29.05
C ASP A 24 -10.09 31.87 28.18
N HIS A 25 -10.10 31.66 26.87
CA HIS A 25 -10.68 32.62 25.94
C HIS A 25 -12.21 32.73 26.07
N LEU A 26 -12.88 31.64 26.43
CA LEU A 26 -14.33 31.55 26.55
C LEU A 26 -14.83 31.92 27.96
N LEU A 27 -14.01 31.74 28.99
CA LEU A 27 -14.36 32.02 30.40
C LEU A 27 -15.01 33.38 30.66
N PRO A 28 -14.51 34.50 30.09
CA PRO A 28 -15.11 35.82 30.33
C PRO A 28 -16.55 35.93 29.83
N HIS A 29 -16.94 35.09 28.90
CA HIS A 29 -18.26 35.10 28.26
C HIS A 29 -19.21 34.02 28.82
N LEU A 30 -18.71 33.16 29.72
CA LEU A 30 -19.46 32.03 30.29
C LEU A 30 -19.77 32.32 31.78
N ASN A 31 -21.03 32.29 32.14
CA ASN A 31 -21.44 32.33 33.56
C ASN A 31 -21.39 30.91 34.11
N LEU A 32 -20.28 30.55 34.78
CA LEU A 32 -20.03 29.23 35.31
C LEU A 32 -21.08 28.73 36.32
N GLN A 33 -21.64 29.62 37.15
CA GLN A 33 -22.70 29.25 38.08
C GLN A 33 -24.00 28.87 37.39
N ASN A 34 -24.37 29.63 36.35
CA ASN A 34 -25.54 29.29 35.55
C ASN A 34 -25.34 28.00 34.76
N ILE A 35 -24.15 27.80 34.23
CA ILE A 35 -23.78 26.56 33.51
C ILE A 35 -23.89 25.33 34.40
N THR A 36 -23.38 25.44 35.64
CA THR A 36 -23.46 24.36 36.61
C THR A 36 -24.90 23.99 36.96
N ASN A 37 -25.71 24.98 37.23
CA ASN A 37 -27.12 24.80 37.59
C ASN A 37 -27.95 24.24 36.40
N MET A 38 -27.69 24.70 35.19
CA MET A 38 -28.35 24.19 33.98
C MET A 38 -27.88 22.75 33.62
N ALA A 39 -26.60 22.43 33.84
CA ALA A 39 -26.07 21.10 33.59
C ALA A 39 -26.72 20.03 34.47
N ASP A 40 -26.97 20.37 35.73
CA ASP A 40 -27.66 19.46 36.65
C ASP A 40 -29.10 19.16 36.20
N GLN A 41 -29.76 20.15 35.53
CA GLN A 41 -31.11 19.96 34.96
C GLN A 41 -31.14 19.20 33.62
N HIS A 42 -30.05 19.24 32.84
CA HIS A 42 -29.97 18.73 31.48
C HIS A 42 -28.99 17.54 31.32
N GLN A 43 -28.88 16.67 32.33
CA GLN A 43 -28.02 15.46 32.29
C GLN A 43 -26.56 15.74 31.97
N GLY A 44 -26.04 16.87 32.38
CA GLY A 44 -24.65 17.26 32.20
C GLY A 44 -24.25 17.79 30.82
N VAL A 45 -25.20 18.08 29.93
CA VAL A 45 -24.94 18.66 28.60
C VAL A 45 -25.70 19.96 28.44
N ILE A 46 -24.99 21.02 28.08
CA ILE A 46 -25.58 22.35 27.86
C ILE A 46 -25.15 22.90 26.50
N GLN A 47 -26.03 23.59 25.85
CA GLN A 47 -25.75 24.40 24.67
C GLN A 47 -25.58 25.85 25.07
N ALA A 48 -24.49 26.48 24.69
CA ALA A 48 -24.19 27.87 24.95
C ALA A 48 -23.84 28.60 23.65
N THR A 49 -24.33 29.84 23.49
CA THR A 49 -23.95 30.65 22.34
C THR A 49 -23.04 31.78 22.86
N VAL A 50 -21.82 31.87 22.36
CA VAL A 50 -20.85 32.92 22.70
C VAL A 50 -20.39 33.55 21.39
N ASN A 51 -20.49 34.86 21.28
CA ASN A 51 -20.11 35.64 20.09
C ASN A 51 -20.70 35.09 18.76
N ASN A 52 -21.94 34.64 18.81
CA ASN A 52 -22.64 34.02 17.65
C ASN A 52 -22.17 32.65 17.22
N GLU A 53 -21.28 32.02 17.99
CA GLU A 53 -20.81 30.65 17.79
C GLU A 53 -21.48 29.70 18.80
N GLN A 54 -21.77 28.46 18.37
CA GLN A 54 -22.45 27.48 19.22
C GLN A 54 -21.46 26.53 19.87
N TYR A 55 -21.54 26.39 21.18
CA TYR A 55 -20.71 25.53 22.00
C TYR A 55 -21.55 24.52 22.74
N GLU A 56 -21.11 23.28 22.72
CA GLU A 56 -21.59 22.22 23.60
C GLU A 56 -20.67 22.11 24.81
N ILE A 57 -21.24 22.28 26.00
CA ILE A 57 -20.51 22.18 27.27
C ILE A 57 -20.97 20.90 27.96
N ARG A 58 -20.06 20.00 28.22
CA ARG A 58 -20.30 18.76 28.97
C ARG A 58 -19.67 18.88 30.33
N GLN A 59 -20.49 18.61 31.36
CA GLN A 59 -20.06 18.60 32.74
C GLN A 59 -19.83 17.16 33.21
N TYR A 60 -18.69 16.96 33.85
CA TYR A 60 -18.35 15.71 34.52
C TYR A 60 -18.02 15.99 35.96
N ARG A 61 -18.55 15.18 36.90
CA ARG A 61 -18.18 15.24 38.31
C ARG A 61 -16.99 14.32 38.55
N SER A 62 -16.00 14.81 39.29
CA SER A 62 -14.86 14.00 39.68
C SER A 62 -15.28 13.00 40.78
N GLN A 63 -14.95 11.71 40.56
CA GLN A 63 -15.16 10.68 41.57
C GLN A 63 -14.15 10.78 42.72
N VAL A 64 -12.97 11.37 42.46
CA VAL A 64 -11.88 11.50 43.44
C VAL A 64 -12.01 12.79 44.29
N ALA A 65 -12.55 13.84 43.68
CA ALA A 65 -12.77 15.12 44.32
C ALA A 65 -14.22 15.56 44.04
N PRO A 66 -15.20 15.18 44.92
CA PRO A 66 -16.64 15.39 44.67
C PRO A 66 -17.07 16.83 44.49
N ARG A 67 -16.23 17.80 44.95
CA ARG A 67 -16.44 19.22 44.85
C ARG A 67 -15.88 19.83 43.56
N THR A 68 -15.17 19.02 42.76
CA THR A 68 -14.53 19.49 41.55
C THR A 68 -15.32 19.01 40.33
N GLN A 69 -15.59 19.95 39.44
CA GLN A 69 -16.25 19.68 38.16
C GLN A 69 -15.28 19.89 37.02
N ILE A 70 -15.39 19.03 36.02
CA ILE A 70 -14.66 19.11 34.76
C ILE A 70 -15.66 19.53 33.69
N LEU A 71 -15.40 20.66 33.05
CA LEU A 71 -16.19 21.14 31.92
C LEU A 71 -15.38 20.94 30.65
N ILE A 72 -15.96 20.24 29.69
CA ILE A 72 -15.42 20.10 28.33
C ILE A 72 -16.27 20.95 27.42
N ILE A 73 -15.63 21.94 26.79
CA ILE A 73 -16.29 22.91 25.90
C ILE A 73 -15.91 22.51 24.47
N ARG A 74 -16.91 22.27 23.65
CA ARG A 74 -16.75 21.85 22.26
C ARG A 74 -17.41 22.87 21.35
N ASP A 75 -16.64 23.42 20.42
CA ASP A 75 -17.12 24.30 19.36
C ASP A 75 -17.82 23.44 18.28
N GLN A 76 -19.15 23.53 18.25
CA GLN A 76 -19.95 22.72 17.30
C GLN A 76 -19.83 23.24 15.87
N ASP A 77 -19.78 24.54 15.66
CA ASP A 77 -19.72 25.14 14.33
C ASP A 77 -18.37 24.80 13.66
N ARG A 78 -17.30 24.91 14.44
CA ARG A 78 -15.95 24.55 13.98
C ARG A 78 -15.81 23.05 13.71
N GLU A 79 -16.37 22.20 14.56
CA GLU A 79 -16.38 20.75 14.37
C GLU A 79 -17.12 20.35 13.08
N VAL A 80 -18.30 20.92 12.85
CA VAL A 80 -19.08 20.72 11.63
C VAL A 80 -18.31 21.19 10.40
N LEU A 81 -17.66 22.37 10.47
CA LEU A 81 -16.88 22.91 9.37
C LEU A 81 -15.65 22.03 9.04
N VAL A 82 -14.91 21.60 10.08
CA VAL A 82 -13.75 20.71 9.92
C VAL A 82 -14.17 19.39 9.32
N ASN A 83 -15.23 18.77 9.83
CA ASN A 83 -15.76 17.52 9.30
C ASN A 83 -16.25 17.66 7.85
N LYS A 84 -16.87 18.79 7.51
CA LYS A 84 -17.28 19.09 6.13
C LYS A 84 -16.08 19.21 5.20
N LYS A 85 -15.05 19.96 5.61
CA LYS A 85 -13.80 20.11 4.86
C LYS A 85 -13.07 18.77 4.69
N LEU A 86 -13.00 17.95 5.76
CA LEU A 86 -12.39 16.64 5.72
C LEU A 86 -13.11 15.73 4.73
N LYS A 87 -14.46 15.66 4.80
CA LYS A 87 -15.27 14.89 3.85
C LYS A 87 -15.09 15.36 2.40
N GLN A 88 -15.00 16.67 2.18
CA GLN A 88 -14.73 17.23 0.85
C GLN A 88 -13.35 16.85 0.33
N ALA A 89 -12.32 16.95 1.18
CA ALA A 89 -10.96 16.54 0.83
C ALA A 89 -10.87 15.04 0.53
N GLN A 90 -11.53 14.21 1.34
CA GLN A 90 -11.62 12.76 1.09
C GLN A 90 -12.29 12.44 -0.25
N ARG A 91 -13.45 13.06 -0.54
CA ARG A 91 -14.14 12.86 -1.83
C ARG A 91 -13.32 13.31 -3.02
N LEU A 92 -12.60 14.42 -2.88
CA LEU A 92 -11.72 14.91 -3.94
C LEU A 92 -10.54 13.97 -4.16
N TYR A 93 -9.95 13.47 -3.09
CA TYR A 93 -8.88 12.47 -3.14
C TYR A 93 -9.35 11.17 -3.81
N GLU A 94 -10.49 10.62 -3.39
CA GLU A 94 -11.09 9.42 -3.98
C GLU A 94 -11.39 9.61 -5.48
N LYS A 95 -11.98 10.75 -5.86
CA LYS A 95 -12.27 11.08 -7.26
C LYS A 95 -10.99 11.19 -8.10
N ASN A 96 -9.93 11.80 -7.56
CA ASN A 96 -8.65 11.89 -8.23
C ASN A 96 -7.99 10.52 -8.40
N GLN A 97 -8.05 9.66 -7.39
CA GLN A 97 -7.53 8.29 -7.46
C GLN A 97 -8.28 7.45 -8.49
N GLN A 98 -9.61 7.52 -8.49
CA GLN A 98 -10.44 6.83 -9.49
C GLN A 98 -10.15 7.33 -10.90
N GLY A 99 -10.03 8.65 -11.08
CA GLY A 99 -9.68 9.27 -12.36
C GLY A 99 -8.32 8.80 -12.87
N ARG A 100 -7.31 8.77 -12.00
CA ARG A 100 -5.96 8.27 -12.32
C ARG A 100 -5.97 6.80 -12.73
N THR A 101 -6.64 5.95 -11.95
CA THR A 101 -6.75 4.51 -12.24
C THR A 101 -7.44 4.26 -13.58
N THR A 102 -8.53 4.98 -13.86
CA THR A 102 -9.28 4.85 -15.13
C THR A 102 -8.44 5.31 -16.31
N PHE A 103 -7.76 6.45 -16.18
CA PHE A 103 -6.87 7.01 -17.21
C PHE A 103 -5.72 6.04 -17.55
N MET A 104 -5.03 5.52 -16.54
CA MET A 104 -3.94 4.58 -16.75
C MET A 104 -4.40 3.27 -17.36
N ARG A 105 -5.59 2.78 -17.00
CA ARG A 105 -6.19 1.60 -17.63
C ARG A 105 -6.47 1.85 -19.12
N HIS A 106 -7.03 3.00 -19.47
CA HIS A 106 -7.32 3.35 -20.85
C HIS A 106 -6.06 3.51 -21.67
N ILE A 107 -5.03 4.20 -21.16
CA ILE A 107 -3.74 4.34 -21.84
C ILE A 107 -3.08 2.97 -22.01
N GLY A 108 -3.01 2.16 -20.95
CA GLY A 108 -2.43 0.83 -21.04
C GLY A 108 -3.12 -0.03 -22.11
N SER A 109 -4.47 -0.03 -22.14
CA SER A 109 -5.21 -0.75 -23.18
C SER A 109 -4.98 -0.18 -24.59
N ALA A 110 -4.90 1.15 -24.72
CA ALA A 110 -4.67 1.80 -26.00
C ALA A 110 -3.25 1.59 -26.55
N LEU A 111 -2.25 1.48 -25.67
CA LEU A 111 -0.86 1.23 -26.06
C LEU A 111 -0.55 -0.24 -26.30
N LYS A 112 -1.25 -1.15 -25.63
CA LYS A 112 -0.98 -2.58 -25.72
C LYS A 112 -1.16 -3.13 -27.14
N GLN A 113 -2.24 -2.78 -27.81
CA GLN A 113 -2.51 -3.29 -29.15
C GLN A 113 -1.48 -2.82 -30.20
N PRO A 114 -1.11 -1.54 -30.29
CA PRO A 114 0.00 -1.09 -31.15
C PRO A 114 1.33 -1.77 -30.84
N ALA A 115 1.65 -1.98 -29.54
CA ALA A 115 2.88 -2.65 -29.16
C ALA A 115 2.90 -4.13 -29.59
N LEU A 116 1.77 -4.85 -29.44
CA LEU A 116 1.63 -6.22 -29.92
C LEU A 116 1.72 -6.31 -31.47
N ASN A 117 1.12 -5.36 -32.18
CA ASN A 117 1.21 -5.31 -33.64
C ASN A 117 2.67 -5.09 -34.09
N LEU A 118 3.38 -4.17 -33.41
CA LEU A 118 4.79 -3.90 -33.68
C LEU A 118 5.68 -5.12 -33.40
N ALA A 119 5.42 -5.85 -32.33
CA ALA A 119 6.10 -7.11 -32.02
C ALA A 119 5.86 -8.17 -33.10
N ALA A 120 4.61 -8.32 -33.55
CA ALA A 120 4.25 -9.28 -34.59
C ALA A 120 4.86 -8.94 -35.94
N GLU A 121 4.84 -7.66 -36.35
CA GLU A 121 5.45 -7.17 -37.58
C GLU A 121 6.97 -7.35 -37.54
N ALA A 122 7.61 -6.99 -36.43
CA ALA A 122 9.03 -7.19 -36.24
C ALA A 122 9.44 -8.66 -36.30
N ALA A 123 8.65 -9.56 -35.71
CA ALA A 123 8.91 -11.00 -35.74
C ALA A 123 8.73 -11.62 -37.13
N ALA A 124 7.94 -11.00 -38.00
CA ALA A 124 7.71 -11.44 -39.38
C ALA A 124 8.84 -11.04 -40.34
N LEU A 125 9.72 -10.13 -39.94
CA LEU A 125 10.85 -9.68 -40.75
C LEU A 125 12.10 -10.51 -40.44
N ASP A 126 12.90 -10.84 -41.46
CA ASP A 126 14.19 -11.52 -41.26
C ASP A 126 15.34 -10.49 -41.07
N GLY A 127 16.16 -10.72 -40.04
CA GLY A 127 17.35 -9.90 -39.80
C GLY A 127 17.70 -9.69 -38.34
N ALA A 128 18.89 -9.19 -38.08
CA ALA A 128 19.33 -8.91 -36.71
C ALA A 128 18.60 -7.68 -36.11
N GLU A 129 18.35 -6.68 -36.93
CA GLU A 129 17.62 -5.45 -36.54
C GLU A 129 16.16 -5.74 -36.18
N SER A 130 15.53 -6.63 -36.92
CA SER A 130 14.18 -7.10 -36.67
C SER A 130 14.04 -7.82 -35.33
N ARG A 131 15.02 -8.66 -34.97
CA ARG A 131 15.04 -9.34 -33.66
C ARG A 131 15.15 -8.35 -32.50
N THR A 132 15.96 -7.29 -32.67
CA THR A 132 16.11 -6.23 -31.69
C THR A 132 14.81 -5.45 -31.53
N LEU A 133 14.14 -5.13 -32.66
CA LEU A 133 12.86 -4.41 -32.65
C LEU A 133 11.76 -5.26 -31.98
N ALA A 134 11.68 -6.54 -32.28
CA ALA A 134 10.76 -7.48 -31.64
C ALA A 134 10.99 -7.55 -30.13
N GLN A 135 12.26 -7.58 -29.70
CA GLN A 135 12.60 -7.59 -28.28
C GLN A 135 12.14 -6.31 -27.58
N HIS A 136 12.38 -5.13 -28.16
CA HIS A 136 11.93 -3.86 -27.57
C HIS A 136 10.40 -3.76 -27.53
N ALA A 137 9.71 -4.28 -28.53
CA ALA A 137 8.25 -4.33 -28.54
C ALA A 137 7.71 -5.26 -27.45
N ASP A 138 8.31 -6.42 -27.22
CA ASP A 138 7.98 -7.33 -26.13
C ASP A 138 8.22 -6.69 -24.75
N GLU A 139 9.32 -5.94 -24.60
CA GLU A 139 9.63 -5.19 -23.38
C GLU A 139 8.59 -4.10 -23.12
N LEU A 140 8.13 -3.40 -24.16
CA LEU A 140 7.06 -2.41 -24.06
C LEU A 140 5.72 -3.03 -23.64
N VAL A 141 5.34 -4.17 -24.22
CA VAL A 141 4.14 -4.91 -23.81
C VAL A 141 4.19 -5.28 -22.33
N LYS A 142 5.33 -5.80 -21.85
CA LYS A 142 5.52 -6.14 -20.45
C LYS A 142 5.37 -4.92 -19.53
N LEU A 143 5.99 -3.79 -19.90
CA LEU A 143 5.89 -2.57 -19.10
C LEU A 143 4.43 -2.08 -19.02
N ILE A 144 3.68 -2.18 -20.11
CA ILE A 144 2.26 -1.84 -20.13
C ILE A 144 1.46 -2.76 -19.21
N ASP A 145 1.73 -4.07 -19.23
CA ASP A 145 1.07 -5.04 -18.35
C ASP A 145 1.41 -4.79 -16.88
N ASP A 146 2.65 -4.43 -16.56
CA ASP A 146 3.10 -4.07 -15.22
C ASP A 146 2.42 -2.79 -14.70
N ILE A 147 2.27 -1.76 -15.56
CA ILE A 147 1.52 -0.54 -15.23
C ILE A 147 0.04 -0.85 -14.99
N GLN A 148 -0.57 -1.71 -15.79
CA GLN A 148 -1.96 -2.12 -15.59
C GLN A 148 -2.14 -2.89 -14.27
N LEU A 149 -1.20 -3.79 -13.97
CA LEU A 149 -1.18 -4.53 -12.70
C LEU A 149 -1.00 -3.59 -11.51
N ALA A 150 -0.10 -2.60 -11.60
CA ALA A 150 0.10 -1.59 -10.57
C ALA A 150 -1.21 -0.85 -10.27
N ASN A 151 -1.91 -0.40 -11.30
CA ASN A 151 -3.20 0.27 -11.14
C ASN A 151 -4.26 -0.63 -10.50
N LEU A 152 -4.27 -1.91 -10.85
CA LEU A 152 -5.18 -2.88 -10.27
C LEU A 152 -4.89 -3.12 -8.78
N LEU A 153 -3.60 -3.16 -8.40
CA LEU A 153 -3.15 -3.36 -7.03
C LEU A 153 -3.36 -2.13 -6.14
N GLU A 154 -3.25 -0.91 -6.70
CA GLU A 154 -3.54 0.35 -6.01
C GLU A 154 -5.04 0.58 -5.82
N SER A 155 -5.86 0.06 -6.71
CA SER A 155 -7.32 0.12 -6.58
C SER A 155 -7.81 -1.03 -5.69
N ASP A 156 -8.93 -0.82 -4.96
CA ASP A 156 -9.60 -1.90 -4.23
C ASP A 156 -10.25 -2.94 -5.16
N ALA A 157 -9.99 -2.83 -6.48
CA ALA A 157 -10.52 -3.76 -7.48
C ALA A 157 -9.79 -5.11 -7.52
N TRP A 158 -8.58 -5.20 -6.96
CA TRP A 158 -7.90 -6.48 -6.83
C TRP A 158 -8.63 -7.37 -5.81
N LYS A 159 -9.26 -8.42 -6.31
CA LYS A 159 -9.86 -9.46 -5.47
C LYS A 159 -8.93 -10.67 -5.45
N THR A 160 -8.48 -11.06 -4.26
CA THR A 160 -7.75 -12.31 -4.09
C THR A 160 -8.68 -13.50 -4.32
N SER A 161 -8.26 -14.44 -5.14
CA SER A 161 -8.99 -15.69 -5.40
C SER A 161 -8.35 -16.81 -4.60
N GLN A 162 -8.87 -17.05 -3.40
CA GLN A 162 -8.31 -18.09 -2.52
C GLN A 162 -8.86 -19.47 -2.88
N SER A 163 -7.96 -20.41 -3.14
CA SER A 163 -8.27 -21.80 -3.44
C SER A 163 -7.20 -22.74 -2.88
N LEU A 164 -7.54 -24.02 -2.76
CA LEU A 164 -6.55 -25.07 -2.52
C LEU A 164 -5.74 -25.29 -3.79
N PHE A 165 -4.43 -25.35 -3.68
CA PHE A 165 -3.53 -25.65 -4.78
C PHE A 165 -2.35 -26.48 -4.33
N SER A 166 -1.80 -27.29 -5.24
CA SER A 166 -0.55 -27.98 -5.04
C SER A 166 0.63 -27.06 -5.32
N VAL A 167 1.62 -27.03 -4.42
CA VAL A 167 2.84 -26.22 -4.63
C VAL A 167 3.63 -26.75 -5.82
N GLN A 168 3.59 -28.06 -6.07
CA GLN A 168 4.23 -28.63 -7.24
C GLN A 168 3.58 -28.15 -8.55
N GLU A 169 2.24 -28.13 -8.63
CA GLU A 169 1.52 -27.59 -9.78
C GLU A 169 1.80 -26.11 -10.02
N LEU A 170 1.95 -25.32 -8.92
CA LEU A 170 2.36 -23.92 -9.03
C LEU A 170 3.75 -23.78 -9.69
N ILE A 171 4.71 -24.61 -9.28
CA ILE A 171 6.05 -24.62 -9.86
C ILE A 171 5.98 -25.05 -11.34
N ASP A 172 5.18 -26.07 -11.63
CA ASP A 172 5.00 -26.60 -13.00
C ASP A 172 4.36 -25.56 -13.94
N ASP A 173 3.57 -24.63 -13.43
CA ASP A 173 3.03 -23.50 -14.20
C ASP A 173 4.07 -22.37 -14.40
N VAL A 174 4.92 -22.11 -13.41
CA VAL A 174 5.93 -21.04 -13.47
C VAL A 174 7.03 -21.38 -14.48
N VAL A 175 7.48 -22.64 -14.52
CA VAL A 175 8.61 -23.09 -15.33
C VAL A 175 8.43 -22.81 -16.83
N PRO A 176 7.31 -23.17 -17.48
CA PRO A 176 7.10 -22.92 -18.91
C PRO A 176 7.16 -21.44 -19.30
N GLU A 177 6.79 -20.53 -18.39
CA GLU A 177 6.79 -19.09 -18.66
C GLU A 177 8.20 -18.47 -18.65
N VAL A 178 9.09 -18.99 -17.83
CA VAL A 178 10.46 -18.47 -17.68
C VAL A 178 11.49 -19.20 -18.52
N LEU A 179 11.24 -20.47 -18.84
CA LEU A 179 12.17 -21.34 -19.55
C LEU A 179 12.62 -20.80 -20.93
N PRO A 180 11.73 -20.21 -21.78
CA PRO A 180 12.16 -19.65 -23.07
C PRO A 180 13.20 -18.53 -22.92
N ALA A 181 13.02 -17.63 -21.96
CA ALA A 181 13.96 -16.55 -21.68
C ALA A 181 15.30 -17.08 -21.14
N MET A 182 15.26 -18.08 -20.27
CA MET A 182 16.46 -18.74 -19.75
C MET A 182 17.27 -19.43 -20.86
N LYS A 183 16.59 -20.18 -21.73
CA LYS A 183 17.24 -20.85 -22.87
C LYS A 183 17.90 -19.87 -23.82
N ARG A 184 17.26 -18.72 -24.11
CA ARG A 184 17.85 -17.67 -24.97
C ARG A 184 19.16 -17.12 -24.40
N LYS A 185 19.27 -17.01 -23.07
CA LYS A 185 20.48 -16.53 -22.37
C LYS A 185 21.47 -17.65 -22.01
N GLY A 186 21.13 -18.92 -22.24
CA GLY A 186 21.97 -20.04 -21.83
C GLY A 186 22.06 -20.23 -20.31
N LEU A 187 21.06 -19.76 -19.56
CA LEU A 187 21.00 -19.89 -18.10
C LEU A 187 20.41 -21.23 -17.69
N GLN A 188 20.86 -21.76 -16.55
CA GLN A 188 20.32 -22.97 -15.94
C GLN A 188 19.29 -22.64 -14.88
N LEU A 189 18.14 -23.34 -14.88
CA LEU A 189 17.16 -23.28 -13.80
C LEU A 189 17.31 -24.51 -12.91
N LEU A 190 17.51 -24.28 -11.63
CA LEU A 190 17.50 -25.32 -10.60
C LEU A 190 16.27 -25.10 -9.71
N ILE A 191 15.57 -26.20 -9.41
CA ILE A 191 14.39 -26.16 -8.54
C ILE A 191 14.61 -27.16 -7.42
N ASN A 192 14.59 -26.67 -6.20
CA ASN A 192 14.69 -27.46 -4.98
C ASN A 192 13.38 -27.31 -4.21
N ASN A 193 12.50 -28.28 -4.36
CA ASN A 193 11.26 -28.34 -3.58
C ASN A 193 11.46 -29.30 -2.41
N ALA A 194 11.59 -28.74 -1.21
CA ALA A 194 11.76 -29.51 0.04
C ALA A 194 10.44 -29.95 0.68
N LEU A 195 9.29 -29.63 0.04
CA LEU A 195 8.00 -30.00 0.58
C LEU A 195 7.65 -31.46 0.27
N PRO A 196 6.83 -32.10 1.12
CA PRO A 196 6.30 -33.44 0.83
C PRO A 196 5.54 -33.49 -0.51
N ALA A 197 5.60 -34.62 -1.18
CA ALA A 197 4.84 -34.84 -2.41
C ALA A 197 3.34 -34.71 -2.13
N GLY A 198 2.63 -33.93 -2.97
CA GLY A 198 1.20 -33.69 -2.82
C GLY A 198 0.83 -32.62 -1.78
N GLU A 199 1.80 -31.90 -1.26
CA GLU A 199 1.55 -30.79 -0.32
C GLU A 199 0.63 -29.75 -0.94
N GLN A 200 -0.48 -29.49 -0.25
CA GLN A 200 -1.49 -28.50 -0.65
C GLN A 200 -1.49 -27.31 0.28
N ARG A 201 -1.73 -26.14 -0.27
CA ARG A 201 -1.87 -24.88 0.46
C ARG A 201 -3.13 -24.14 0.04
N TYR A 202 -3.65 -23.34 0.96
CA TYR A 202 -4.79 -22.48 0.70
C TYR A 202 -4.32 -21.04 0.49
N GLY A 203 -4.67 -20.46 -0.65
CA GLY A 203 -4.24 -19.10 -0.99
C GLY A 203 -4.57 -18.72 -2.43
N ASP A 204 -4.05 -17.58 -2.87
CA ASP A 204 -4.20 -17.11 -4.24
C ASP A 204 -3.03 -17.62 -5.09
N ARG A 205 -3.25 -18.78 -5.75
CA ARG A 205 -2.27 -19.43 -6.63
C ARG A 205 -1.81 -18.50 -7.76
N GLU A 206 -2.74 -17.77 -8.38
CA GLU A 206 -2.43 -16.91 -9.53
C GLU A 206 -1.56 -15.70 -9.13
N ALA A 207 -1.87 -15.06 -8.02
CA ALA A 207 -1.05 -13.96 -7.50
C ALA A 207 0.36 -14.45 -7.14
N LEU A 208 0.47 -15.63 -6.54
CA LEU A 208 1.76 -16.23 -6.18
C LEU A 208 2.56 -16.64 -7.43
N ARG A 209 1.93 -17.31 -8.41
CA ARG A 209 2.53 -17.64 -9.70
C ARG A 209 3.11 -16.38 -10.38
N ARG A 210 2.32 -15.33 -10.46
CA ARG A 210 2.72 -14.07 -11.10
C ARG A 210 3.88 -13.41 -10.38
N THR A 211 3.87 -13.44 -9.04
CA THR A 211 4.99 -12.94 -8.21
C THR A 211 6.28 -13.70 -8.51
N LEU A 212 6.23 -15.03 -8.53
CA LEU A 212 7.40 -15.87 -8.82
C LEU A 212 7.92 -15.65 -10.25
N VAL A 213 7.03 -15.56 -11.22
CA VAL A 213 7.41 -15.28 -12.62
C VAL A 213 8.12 -13.94 -12.75
N LEU A 214 7.59 -12.87 -12.14
CA LEU A 214 8.21 -11.54 -12.18
C LEU A 214 9.59 -11.54 -11.53
N LEU A 215 9.74 -12.16 -10.36
CA LEU A 215 11.02 -12.22 -9.66
C LEU A 215 12.06 -13.04 -10.43
N ILE A 216 11.67 -14.18 -11.01
CA ILE A 216 12.59 -15.01 -11.84
C ILE A 216 12.95 -14.26 -13.13
N GLN A 217 12.01 -13.57 -13.77
CA GLN A 217 12.28 -12.76 -14.95
C GLN A 217 13.28 -11.62 -14.64
N TYR A 218 13.13 -10.98 -13.49
CA TYR A 218 14.13 -10.02 -13.02
C TYR A 218 15.52 -10.67 -12.89
N SER A 219 15.62 -11.80 -12.20
CA SER A 219 16.89 -12.55 -12.07
C SER A 219 17.47 -12.95 -13.43
N ILE A 220 16.63 -13.30 -14.41
CA ILE A 220 17.08 -13.56 -15.79
C ILE A 220 17.70 -12.31 -16.42
N THR A 221 17.11 -11.13 -16.21
CA THR A 221 17.63 -9.87 -16.80
C THR A 221 18.99 -9.50 -16.23
N THR A 222 19.18 -9.70 -14.92
CA THR A 222 20.39 -9.30 -14.17
C THR A 222 21.49 -10.35 -14.18
N THR A 223 21.19 -11.59 -14.63
CA THR A 223 22.18 -12.67 -14.72
C THR A 223 22.67 -12.83 -16.16
N PRO A 224 23.90 -12.43 -16.50
CA PRO A 224 24.43 -12.61 -17.86
C PRO A 224 24.79 -14.06 -18.17
N ILE A 225 25.36 -14.79 -17.20
CA ILE A 225 25.83 -16.19 -17.35
C ILE A 225 25.66 -16.88 -16.00
N GLY A 226 25.26 -18.15 -16.01
CA GLY A 226 25.21 -18.97 -14.80
C GLY A 226 23.85 -19.62 -14.57
N LYS A 227 23.34 -19.53 -13.36
CA LYS A 227 22.12 -20.24 -12.93
C LYS A 227 21.22 -19.38 -12.06
N ILE A 228 19.93 -19.76 -12.06
CA ILE A 228 18.91 -19.26 -11.14
C ILE A 228 18.38 -20.48 -10.38
N THR A 229 18.28 -20.36 -9.07
CA THR A 229 17.76 -21.43 -8.20
C THR A 229 16.48 -20.96 -7.55
N LEU A 230 15.44 -21.75 -7.64
CA LEU A 230 14.19 -21.59 -6.89
C LEU A 230 14.17 -22.65 -5.78
N ASP A 231 14.36 -22.22 -4.53
CA ASP A 231 14.20 -23.06 -3.35
C ASP A 231 12.82 -22.84 -2.76
N VAL A 232 12.10 -23.92 -2.48
CA VAL A 232 10.81 -23.90 -1.80
C VAL A 232 10.90 -24.76 -0.55
N CYS A 233 10.67 -24.11 0.60
CA CYS A 233 10.72 -24.79 1.89
C CYS A 233 9.66 -24.24 2.84
N GLN A 234 9.37 -25.03 3.86
CA GLN A 234 8.55 -24.61 4.98
C GLN A 234 9.44 -23.92 6.02
N GLU A 235 8.93 -22.89 6.66
CA GLU A 235 9.65 -22.23 7.73
C GLU A 235 9.60 -23.08 9.01
N GLU A 236 10.77 -23.38 9.60
CA GLU A 236 10.86 -24.24 10.78
C GLU A 236 10.08 -23.68 12.00
N SER A 237 10.01 -22.36 12.10
CA SER A 237 9.33 -21.65 13.20
C SER A 237 7.81 -21.52 13.01
N ALA A 238 7.28 -21.74 11.81
CA ALA A 238 5.87 -21.59 11.49
C ALA A 238 5.42 -22.59 10.41
N SER A 239 4.78 -23.66 10.83
CA SER A 239 4.32 -24.74 9.93
C SER A 239 3.37 -24.28 8.83
N ASP A 240 2.74 -23.10 8.98
CA ASP A 240 1.79 -22.55 8.02
C ASP A 240 2.45 -21.65 6.96
N ARG A 241 3.76 -21.34 7.11
CA ARG A 241 4.46 -20.44 6.19
C ARG A 241 5.34 -21.18 5.22
N LEU A 242 5.22 -20.81 3.94
CA LEU A 242 6.13 -21.22 2.87
C LEU A 242 7.12 -20.11 2.58
N THR A 243 8.37 -20.50 2.37
CA THR A 243 9.42 -19.61 1.88
C THR A 243 9.79 -20.02 0.47
N PHE A 244 9.64 -19.09 -0.47
CA PHE A 244 10.15 -19.18 -1.82
C PHE A 244 11.41 -18.32 -1.91
N ARG A 245 12.55 -18.94 -2.17
CA ARG A 245 13.83 -18.24 -2.27
C ARG A 245 14.35 -18.35 -3.70
N ILE A 246 14.56 -17.19 -4.31
CA ILE A 246 15.14 -17.09 -5.65
C ILE A 246 16.58 -16.59 -5.48
N LEU A 247 17.52 -17.40 -5.96
CA LEU A 247 18.95 -17.11 -5.89
C LEU A 247 19.51 -17.10 -7.31
N ASP A 248 20.16 -16.04 -7.68
CA ASP A 248 20.84 -15.94 -8.97
C ASP A 248 22.37 -15.76 -8.80
N THR A 249 23.11 -16.02 -9.88
CA THR A 249 24.55 -15.82 -9.93
C THR A 249 24.94 -14.51 -10.62
N GLY A 250 23.97 -13.59 -10.78
CA GLY A 250 24.16 -12.29 -11.41
C GLY A 250 24.83 -11.26 -10.52
N ASN A 251 24.78 -10.02 -10.94
CA ASN A 251 25.43 -8.90 -10.25
C ASN A 251 24.74 -8.47 -8.94
N GLY A 252 23.61 -9.10 -8.63
CA GLY A 252 22.81 -8.75 -7.45
C GLY A 252 22.00 -7.46 -7.64
N VAL A 253 21.31 -7.05 -6.57
CA VAL A 253 20.50 -5.83 -6.50
C VAL A 253 21.31 -4.75 -5.79
N SER A 254 21.40 -3.55 -6.35
CA SER A 254 22.07 -2.42 -5.70
C SER A 254 21.25 -1.84 -4.54
N ALA A 255 21.92 -1.20 -3.58
CA ALA A 255 21.24 -0.51 -2.48
C ALA A 255 20.22 0.53 -2.99
N ASN A 256 20.56 1.27 -4.05
CA ASN A 256 19.66 2.25 -4.67
C ASN A 256 18.39 1.61 -5.26
N GLU A 257 18.50 0.42 -5.86
CA GLU A 257 17.33 -0.30 -6.36
C GLU A 257 16.44 -0.76 -5.21
N ILE A 258 17.01 -1.20 -4.11
CA ILE A 258 16.27 -1.59 -2.90
C ILE A 258 15.54 -0.38 -2.30
N ASP A 259 16.19 0.76 -2.18
CA ASP A 259 15.57 1.99 -1.66
C ASP A 259 14.43 2.49 -2.57
N ASN A 260 14.58 2.37 -3.88
CA ASN A 260 13.58 2.78 -4.86
C ASN A 260 12.34 1.86 -4.93
N MET A 261 12.40 0.65 -4.36
CA MET A 261 11.26 -0.27 -4.31
C MET A 261 10.03 0.31 -3.59
N HIS A 262 10.25 1.21 -2.63
CA HIS A 262 9.14 1.81 -1.89
C HIS A 262 8.43 2.93 -2.65
N PHE A 263 9.10 3.54 -3.64
CA PHE A 263 8.61 4.71 -4.37
C PHE A 263 8.95 4.66 -5.87
N PRO A 264 8.38 3.72 -6.63
CA PRO A 264 8.78 3.48 -8.03
C PRO A 264 8.54 4.69 -8.97
N TYR A 265 7.75 5.68 -8.53
CA TYR A 265 7.35 6.83 -9.36
C TYR A 265 7.94 8.16 -8.90
N LEU A 266 8.68 8.25 -7.77
CA LEU A 266 9.05 9.52 -7.15
C LEU A 266 10.47 10.01 -7.49
N ASN A 267 11.33 9.18 -8.07
CA ASN A 267 12.69 9.61 -8.38
C ASN A 267 12.78 10.29 -9.75
N GLU A 268 12.84 11.62 -9.74
CA GLU A 268 13.07 12.47 -10.91
C GLU A 268 14.51 12.43 -11.46
N THR A 269 15.43 11.77 -10.79
CA THR A 269 16.80 11.65 -11.26
C THR A 269 16.85 10.81 -12.53
N GLN A 270 17.42 11.38 -13.56
CA GLN A 270 17.57 10.92 -14.95
C GLN A 270 18.34 9.60 -15.14
N SER A 271 18.49 8.78 -14.17
CA SER A 271 19.20 7.52 -14.32
C SER A 271 18.25 6.41 -14.75
N ASP A 272 18.49 5.99 -15.98
CA ASP A 272 18.23 4.66 -16.50
C ASP A 272 16.78 4.14 -16.44
N LEU A 273 16.16 4.09 -17.62
CA LEU A 273 14.85 3.46 -17.84
C LEU A 273 14.81 2.01 -17.28
N TYR A 274 15.93 1.29 -17.32
CA TYR A 274 16.06 -0.06 -16.78
C TYR A 274 15.94 -0.09 -15.25
N GLY A 275 16.57 0.84 -14.53
CA GLY A 275 16.44 0.92 -13.07
C GLY A 275 15.01 1.23 -12.62
N LYS A 276 14.26 2.02 -13.39
CA LYS A 276 12.85 2.32 -13.09
C LYS A 276 11.94 1.11 -13.34
N ALA A 277 12.19 0.34 -14.39
CA ALA A 277 11.44 -0.90 -14.66
C ALA A 277 11.67 -1.95 -13.56
N ASN A 278 12.89 -2.07 -13.07
CA ASN A 278 13.25 -2.96 -11.97
C ASN A 278 12.56 -2.56 -10.65
N ALA A 279 12.55 -1.27 -10.33
CA ALA A 279 11.87 -0.76 -9.14
C ALA A 279 10.36 -1.04 -9.19
N LEU A 280 9.72 -0.90 -10.36
CA LEU A 280 8.32 -1.25 -10.55
C LEU A 280 8.06 -2.74 -10.33
N THR A 281 8.90 -3.61 -10.87
CA THR A 281 8.78 -5.06 -10.69
C THR A 281 8.82 -5.45 -9.20
N PHE A 282 9.78 -4.93 -8.45
CA PHE A 282 9.87 -5.20 -7.02
C PHE A 282 8.68 -4.65 -6.24
N TRP A 283 8.24 -3.44 -6.56
CA TRP A 283 7.06 -2.83 -5.95
C TRP A 283 5.81 -3.69 -6.18
N LEU A 284 5.60 -4.18 -7.40
CA LEU A 284 4.51 -5.09 -7.74
C LEU A 284 4.57 -6.37 -6.90
N CYS A 285 5.76 -6.99 -6.83
CA CYS A 285 5.97 -8.21 -6.06
C CYS A 285 5.72 -7.97 -4.55
N ASP A 286 6.21 -6.87 -3.97
CA ASP A 286 5.95 -6.53 -2.57
C ASP A 286 4.45 -6.34 -2.31
N ARG A 287 3.76 -5.60 -3.18
CA ARG A 287 2.33 -5.37 -3.04
C ARG A 287 1.50 -6.65 -3.15
N MET A 288 1.79 -7.52 -4.13
CA MET A 288 1.13 -8.82 -4.25
C MET A 288 1.41 -9.69 -3.03
N THR A 289 2.67 -9.78 -2.60
CA THR A 289 3.05 -10.58 -1.43
C THR A 289 2.34 -10.13 -0.17
N ARG A 290 2.23 -8.81 0.08
CA ARG A 290 1.47 -8.26 1.21
C ARG A 290 -0.02 -8.59 1.14
N LYS A 291 -0.62 -8.55 -0.06
CA LYS A 291 -2.03 -8.96 -0.23
C LYS A 291 -2.25 -10.46 0.00
N LEU A 292 -1.21 -11.27 -0.17
CA LEU A 292 -1.19 -12.70 0.19
C LEU A 292 -0.94 -12.94 1.70
N GLY A 293 -0.72 -11.89 2.49
CA GLY A 293 -0.38 -11.98 3.92
C GLY A 293 1.08 -12.35 4.19
N GLY A 294 1.94 -12.28 3.15
CA GLY A 294 3.35 -12.57 3.22
C GLY A 294 4.24 -11.32 3.29
N GLN A 295 5.55 -11.56 3.17
CA GLN A 295 6.57 -10.52 3.14
C GLN A 295 7.62 -10.84 2.07
N LEU A 296 7.98 -9.83 1.27
CA LEU A 296 9.11 -9.91 0.35
C LEU A 296 10.37 -9.37 1.03
N THR A 297 11.45 -10.12 0.98
CA THR A 297 12.77 -9.68 1.46
C THR A 297 13.78 -9.81 0.34
N ILE A 298 14.51 -8.75 0.06
CA ILE A 298 15.59 -8.74 -0.92
C ILE A 298 16.91 -8.54 -0.18
N LYS A 299 17.89 -9.38 -0.48
CA LYS A 299 19.22 -9.28 0.07
C LYS A 299 20.19 -9.01 -1.06
N ALA A 300 20.98 -7.94 -0.92
CA ALA A 300 22.14 -7.75 -1.78
C ALA A 300 23.14 -8.89 -1.53
N ARG A 301 23.84 -9.33 -2.56
CA ARG A 301 24.96 -10.25 -2.40
C ARG A 301 26.13 -9.47 -1.83
N GLU A 302 26.68 -9.93 -0.71
CA GLU A 302 27.95 -9.46 -0.15
C GLU A 302 29.12 -9.82 -1.05
#